data_12402b5224b9f168be5573fd86324b13
#
_entry.id   12402b5224b9f168be5573fd86324b13
#
_cell.length_a   1.000
_cell.length_b   1.000
_cell.length_c   1.000
_cell.angle_alpha   90.00
_cell.angle_beta   90.00
_cell.angle_gamma   90.00
#
_symmetry.space_group_name_H-M   'P 1'
#
loop_
_entity.id
_entity.type
_entity.pdbx_description
1 polymer ?
#
loop_
_entity_poly.entity_id
_entity_poly.type
_entity_poly.pdbx_seq_one_letter_code
_entity_poly.pdbx_strand_id
1 'polypeptide(L)'
;RFNPLVIKAKEIISENKIGIVVGLSGVWALRKDKEYFVPDWRKKITAGPVITNLIHDIDYLRFIFGEILEVSAYASNKVNNFEKEDILSVNFKFESGLLGNFLITDSGTSPWAWETGTKENIHLPHLSENNLRIIGTDGSLEFPNLIIWKYKIGGKNWKNELEKVYIECETVDPYISQIKHFADVICRKVKPITDALEGKQNLKIALSILESSKKNCIVKI
;
A
#
# COMPACT_ATOMS: atom_id res chain seq x y z
N ARG A 1 -6.45 5.94 -5.56
CA ARG A 1 -6.46 5.69 -7.01
C ARG A 1 -6.36 6.98 -7.84
N PHE A 2 -6.55 8.16 -7.22
CA PHE A 2 -6.44 9.47 -7.89
C PHE A 2 -5.06 10.09 -7.72
N ASN A 3 -4.18 9.50 -6.91
CA ASN A 3 -2.83 9.97 -6.77
C ASN A 3 -2.00 9.63 -8.02
N PRO A 4 -1.34 10.62 -8.66
CA PRO A 4 -0.58 10.41 -9.90
C PRO A 4 0.50 9.33 -9.77
N LEU A 5 1.13 9.20 -8.60
CA LEU A 5 2.15 8.19 -8.34
C LEU A 5 1.59 6.78 -8.44
N VAL A 6 0.36 6.55 -7.92
CA VAL A 6 -0.34 5.26 -8.02
C VAL A 6 -0.69 4.93 -9.47
N ILE A 7 -1.19 5.93 -10.21
CA ILE A 7 -1.50 5.77 -11.63
C ILE A 7 -0.24 5.42 -12.41
N LYS A 8 0.86 6.15 -12.17
CA LYS A 8 2.13 5.92 -12.84
C LYS A 8 2.74 4.54 -12.50
N ALA A 9 2.65 4.11 -11.24
CA ALA A 9 3.08 2.76 -10.87
C ALA A 9 2.27 1.69 -11.61
N LYS A 10 0.94 1.87 -11.74
CA LYS A 10 0.10 0.96 -12.52
C LYS A 10 0.50 0.93 -14.00
N GLU A 11 0.79 2.07 -14.60
CA GLU A 11 1.29 2.16 -15.98
C GLU A 11 2.60 1.37 -16.15
N ILE A 12 3.59 1.59 -15.26
CA ILE A 12 4.87 0.88 -15.28
C ILE A 12 4.67 -0.63 -15.25
N ILE A 13 3.76 -1.12 -14.42
CA ILE A 13 3.46 -2.56 -14.29
C ILE A 13 2.72 -3.07 -15.52
N SER A 14 1.68 -2.37 -15.99
CA SER A 14 0.89 -2.80 -17.16
C SER A 14 1.67 -2.78 -18.47
N GLU A 15 2.66 -1.89 -18.59
CA GLU A 15 3.58 -1.81 -19.73
C GLU A 15 4.77 -2.77 -19.61
N ASN A 16 4.79 -3.65 -18.61
CA ASN A 16 5.87 -4.64 -18.36
C ASN A 16 7.27 -4.02 -18.22
N LYS A 17 7.39 -2.76 -17.75
CA LYS A 17 8.69 -2.08 -17.66
C LYS A 17 9.68 -2.73 -16.69
N ILE A 18 9.20 -3.57 -15.80
CA ILE A 18 10.01 -4.38 -14.86
C ILE A 18 9.84 -5.89 -15.12
N GLY A 19 9.20 -6.28 -16.24
CA GLY A 19 8.86 -7.65 -16.55
C GLY A 19 7.71 -8.20 -15.70
N ILE A 20 7.66 -9.53 -15.53
CA ILE A 20 6.64 -10.18 -14.70
C ILE A 20 6.92 -9.85 -13.23
N VAL A 21 5.93 -9.32 -12.53
CA VAL A 21 6.05 -9.04 -11.09
C VAL A 21 6.01 -10.37 -10.31
N VAL A 22 7.05 -10.64 -9.54
CA VAL A 22 7.21 -11.89 -8.78
C VAL A 22 6.97 -11.72 -7.29
N GLY A 23 7.15 -10.51 -6.75
CA GLY A 23 6.94 -10.26 -5.33
C GLY A 23 6.86 -8.78 -5.00
N LEU A 24 6.28 -8.49 -3.83
CA LEU A 24 6.30 -7.14 -3.24
C LEU A 24 6.50 -7.19 -1.73
N SER A 25 7.13 -6.14 -1.20
CA SER A 25 7.33 -5.97 0.23
C SER A 25 7.09 -4.52 0.62
N GLY A 26 6.16 -4.31 1.55
CA GLY A 26 5.75 -2.98 1.99
C GLY A 26 5.86 -2.78 3.50
N VAL A 27 5.97 -1.52 3.89
CA VAL A 27 5.95 -1.08 5.28
C VAL A 27 5.11 0.18 5.38
N TRP A 28 4.23 0.24 6.37
CA TRP A 28 3.67 1.48 6.87
C TRP A 28 3.99 1.58 8.36
N ALA A 29 4.84 2.51 8.75
CA ALA A 29 5.24 2.66 10.13
C ALA A 29 5.32 4.15 10.48
N LEU A 30 4.30 4.64 11.19
CA LEU A 30 4.17 6.03 11.59
C LEU A 30 3.67 6.10 13.03
N ARG A 31 4.57 6.45 13.95
CA ARG A 31 4.24 6.52 15.37
C ARG A 31 3.22 7.62 15.62
N LYS A 32 2.05 7.24 16.15
CA LYS A 32 1.04 8.17 16.67
C LYS A 32 1.46 8.66 18.06
N ASP A 33 1.21 9.95 18.33
CA ASP A 33 1.45 10.56 19.64
C ASP A 33 0.37 10.17 20.66
N LYS A 34 0.54 10.60 21.90
CA LYS A 34 -0.40 10.31 22.98
C LYS A 34 -1.74 11.04 22.79
N GLU A 35 -1.70 12.23 22.21
CA GLU A 35 -2.87 13.07 21.92
C GLU A 35 -3.79 12.38 20.90
N TYR A 36 -3.22 11.66 19.93
CA TYR A 36 -4.00 10.85 19.00
C TYR A 36 -4.90 9.84 19.71
N PHE A 37 -4.44 9.26 20.82
CA PHE A 37 -5.17 8.22 21.56
C PHE A 37 -6.06 8.78 22.69
N VAL A 38 -6.22 10.10 22.84
CA VAL A 38 -7.12 10.69 23.83
C VAL A 38 -8.57 10.25 23.64
N PRO A 39 -9.14 10.25 22.41
CA PRO A 39 -10.47 9.68 22.19
C PRO A 39 -10.47 8.17 22.41
N ASP A 40 -11.32 7.68 23.31
CA ASP A 40 -11.30 6.28 23.76
C ASP A 40 -11.56 5.27 22.63
N TRP A 41 -12.38 5.64 21.63
CA TRP A 41 -12.64 4.77 20.48
C TRP A 41 -11.38 4.39 19.70
N ARG A 42 -10.32 5.23 19.71
CA ARG A 42 -9.03 4.96 19.01
C ARG A 42 -8.19 3.86 19.66
N LYS A 43 -8.60 3.38 20.84
CA LYS A 43 -7.97 2.25 21.54
C LYS A 43 -8.72 0.95 21.33
N LYS A 44 -9.90 1.02 20.70
CA LYS A 44 -10.79 -0.13 20.47
C LYS A 44 -10.35 -0.96 19.27
N ILE A 45 -10.75 -2.22 19.26
CA ILE A 45 -10.40 -3.21 18.22
C ILE A 45 -10.75 -2.77 16.79
N THR A 46 -11.72 -1.86 16.65
CA THR A 46 -12.17 -1.33 15.34
C THR A 46 -11.33 -0.14 14.84
N ALA A 47 -10.34 0.31 15.60
CA ALA A 47 -9.52 1.49 15.29
C ALA A 47 -8.03 1.19 15.16
N GLY A 48 -7.67 -0.08 14.96
CA GLY A 48 -6.28 -0.48 14.71
C GLY A 48 -5.76 -0.02 13.35
N PRO A 49 -4.43 0.00 13.17
CA PRO A 49 -3.79 0.48 11.95
C PRO A 49 -4.20 -0.30 10.69
N VAL A 50 -4.67 -1.54 10.81
CA VAL A 50 -5.21 -2.29 9.65
C VAL A 50 -6.45 -1.60 9.08
N ILE A 51 -7.38 -1.18 9.94
CA ILE A 51 -8.64 -0.55 9.50
C ILE A 51 -8.45 0.93 9.16
N THR A 52 -7.58 1.63 9.89
CA THR A 52 -7.44 3.09 9.72
C THR A 52 -6.39 3.49 8.67
N ASN A 53 -5.44 2.63 8.37
CA ASN A 53 -4.32 2.93 7.47
C ASN A 53 -4.16 1.86 6.37
N LEU A 54 -3.91 0.58 6.70
CA LEU A 54 -3.63 -0.46 5.70
C LEU A 54 -4.76 -0.65 4.67
N ILE A 55 -5.99 -0.30 5.01
CA ILE A 55 -7.12 -0.36 4.06
C ILE A 55 -6.87 0.48 2.80
N HIS A 56 -6.12 1.58 2.93
CA HIS A 56 -5.73 2.44 1.80
C HIS A 56 -4.63 1.78 0.96
N ASP A 57 -3.67 1.11 1.62
CA ASP A 57 -2.63 0.35 0.91
C ASP A 57 -3.26 -0.87 0.18
N ILE A 58 -4.20 -1.56 0.80
CA ILE A 58 -4.98 -2.64 0.17
C ILE A 58 -5.65 -2.13 -1.12
N ASP A 59 -6.23 -0.93 -1.11
CA ASP A 59 -6.90 -0.38 -2.27
C ASP A 59 -5.94 -0.16 -3.45
N TYR A 60 -4.79 0.49 -3.23
CA TYR A 60 -3.86 0.71 -4.33
C TYR A 60 -3.15 -0.59 -4.75
N LEU A 61 -2.87 -1.51 -3.82
CA LEU A 61 -2.31 -2.82 -4.15
C LEU A 61 -3.25 -3.60 -5.07
N ARG A 62 -4.54 -3.67 -4.76
CA ARG A 62 -5.56 -4.29 -5.63
C ARG A 62 -5.65 -3.57 -6.97
N PHE A 63 -5.62 -2.25 -6.97
CA PHE A 63 -5.71 -1.45 -8.19
C PHE A 63 -4.53 -1.69 -9.15
N ILE A 64 -3.33 -1.90 -8.61
CA ILE A 64 -2.10 -2.11 -9.41
C ILE A 64 -1.92 -3.57 -9.80
N PHE A 65 -2.15 -4.52 -8.87
CA PHE A 65 -1.74 -5.92 -9.02
C PHE A 65 -2.90 -6.91 -9.17
N GLY A 66 -4.14 -6.45 -9.07
CA GLY A 66 -5.33 -7.31 -9.12
C GLY A 66 -5.77 -7.84 -7.75
N GLU A 67 -6.69 -8.80 -7.77
CA GLU A 67 -7.37 -9.26 -6.56
C GLU A 67 -6.48 -10.09 -5.64
N ILE A 68 -6.67 -9.90 -4.32
CA ILE A 68 -6.06 -10.69 -3.26
C ILE A 68 -6.98 -11.86 -2.94
N LEU A 69 -6.47 -13.09 -3.03
CA LEU A 69 -7.22 -14.32 -2.78
C LEU A 69 -7.07 -14.86 -1.36
N GLU A 70 -5.89 -14.72 -0.77
CA GLU A 70 -5.57 -15.30 0.53
C GLU A 70 -4.71 -14.33 1.34
N VAL A 71 -4.91 -14.33 2.65
CA VAL A 71 -4.08 -13.59 3.61
C VAL A 71 -3.67 -14.47 4.78
N SER A 72 -2.46 -14.24 5.31
CA SER A 72 -2.01 -14.78 6.59
C SER A 72 -1.32 -13.69 7.40
N ALA A 73 -1.65 -13.57 8.70
CA ALA A 73 -1.20 -12.45 9.50
C ALA A 73 -0.88 -12.82 10.94
N TYR A 74 0.03 -12.05 11.54
CA TYR A 74 0.34 -12.03 12.96
C TYR A 74 0.23 -10.60 13.49
N ALA A 75 -0.38 -10.42 14.66
CA ALA A 75 -0.56 -9.14 15.29
C ALA A 75 -0.08 -9.13 16.75
N SER A 76 0.27 -7.95 17.26
CA SER A 76 0.59 -7.72 18.65
C SER A 76 0.09 -6.35 19.10
N ASN A 77 -0.29 -6.24 20.37
CA ASN A 77 -0.70 -4.99 21.04
C ASN A 77 0.14 -4.67 22.28
N LYS A 78 1.33 -5.27 22.38
CA LYS A 78 2.16 -5.22 23.60
C LYS A 78 2.83 -3.86 23.89
N VAL A 79 2.84 -2.95 22.90
CA VAL A 79 3.48 -1.63 23.09
C VAL A 79 2.57 -0.68 23.86
N ASN A 80 1.32 -0.51 23.41
CA ASN A 80 0.36 0.37 24.07
C ASN A 80 -0.61 -0.37 24.99
N ASN A 81 -0.69 -1.70 24.84
CA ASN A 81 -1.60 -2.55 25.59
C ASN A 81 -3.09 -2.14 25.44
N PHE A 82 -3.46 -1.66 24.24
CA PHE A 82 -4.85 -1.35 23.88
C PHE A 82 -5.59 -2.59 23.39
N GLU A 83 -6.90 -2.47 23.15
CA GLU A 83 -7.68 -3.58 22.56
C GLU A 83 -7.30 -3.87 21.11
N LYS A 84 -6.86 -2.83 20.37
CA LYS A 84 -6.40 -2.93 18.99
C LYS A 84 -4.96 -3.43 18.88
N GLU A 85 -4.59 -3.87 17.70
CA GLU A 85 -3.18 -4.13 17.38
C GLU A 85 -2.33 -2.84 17.33
N ASP A 86 -1.07 -2.93 17.77
CA ASP A 86 -0.04 -1.90 17.63
C ASP A 86 0.80 -2.14 16.39
N ILE A 87 0.99 -3.43 16.07
CA ILE A 87 1.77 -3.91 14.94
C ILE A 87 1.11 -5.15 14.35
N LEU A 88 1.14 -5.25 13.04
CA LEU A 88 0.70 -6.43 12.31
C LEU A 88 1.61 -6.68 11.12
N SER A 89 1.95 -7.94 10.89
CA SER A 89 2.60 -8.43 9.68
C SER A 89 1.62 -9.31 8.92
N VAL A 90 1.45 -9.04 7.62
CA VAL A 90 0.56 -9.78 6.74
C VAL A 90 1.28 -10.25 5.49
N ASN A 91 0.95 -11.46 5.04
CA ASN A 91 1.29 -11.99 3.72
C ASN A 91 0.04 -12.01 2.85
N PHE A 92 0.21 -11.65 1.59
CA PHE A 92 -0.82 -11.65 0.55
C PHE A 92 -0.50 -12.67 -0.53
N LYS A 93 -1.52 -13.33 -1.04
CA LYS A 93 -1.47 -14.09 -2.28
C LYS A 93 -2.50 -13.53 -3.25
N PHE A 94 -2.03 -13.06 -4.39
CA PHE A 94 -2.87 -12.48 -5.43
C PHE A 94 -3.37 -13.54 -6.41
N GLU A 95 -4.42 -13.22 -7.13
CA GLU A 95 -5.00 -14.09 -8.17
C GLU A 95 -3.98 -14.43 -9.27
N SER A 96 -3.10 -13.49 -9.62
CA SER A 96 -2.01 -13.68 -10.57
C SER A 96 -0.92 -14.65 -10.11
N GLY A 97 -0.94 -15.09 -8.84
CA GLY A 97 0.13 -15.86 -8.22
C GLY A 97 1.22 -15.00 -7.57
N LEU A 98 1.16 -13.67 -7.71
CA LEU A 98 2.05 -12.74 -7.02
C LEU A 98 1.96 -12.93 -5.51
N LEU A 99 3.10 -12.94 -4.84
CA LEU A 99 3.19 -12.95 -3.38
C LEU A 99 3.64 -11.59 -2.86
N GLY A 100 3.06 -11.18 -1.74
CA GLY A 100 3.43 -9.93 -1.09
C GLY A 100 3.45 -10.05 0.43
N ASN A 101 4.16 -9.13 1.07
CA ASN A 101 4.06 -8.94 2.51
C ASN A 101 3.98 -7.45 2.85
N PHE A 102 3.41 -7.16 4.01
CA PHE A 102 3.32 -5.81 4.54
C PHE A 102 3.46 -5.81 6.06
N LEU A 103 4.28 -4.91 6.58
CA LEU A 103 4.37 -4.62 8.00
C LEU A 103 3.68 -3.30 8.27
N ILE A 104 2.74 -3.28 9.22
CA ILE A 104 2.06 -2.05 9.62
C ILE A 104 2.15 -1.82 11.12
N THR A 105 2.47 -0.59 11.53
CA THR A 105 2.50 -0.20 12.95
C THR A 105 2.24 1.29 13.13
N ASP A 106 1.40 1.63 14.12
CA ASP A 106 1.20 3.01 14.59
C ASP A 106 2.01 3.34 15.86
N SER A 107 2.91 2.44 16.25
CA SER A 107 3.70 2.54 17.49
C SER A 107 5.20 2.52 17.24
N GLY A 108 5.63 2.31 16.00
CA GLY A 108 7.03 2.29 15.57
C GLY A 108 7.48 3.61 14.96
N THR A 109 8.72 4.04 15.25
CA THR A 109 9.32 5.22 14.64
C THR A 109 10.08 4.82 13.38
N SER A 110 9.69 5.35 12.23
CA SER A 110 10.36 5.10 10.96
C SER A 110 10.05 6.19 9.93
N PRO A 111 10.81 6.28 8.83
CA PRO A 111 10.49 7.17 7.73
C PRO A 111 9.56 6.53 6.69
N TRP A 112 9.16 5.25 6.89
CA TRP A 112 8.49 4.44 5.86
C TRP A 112 6.98 4.46 6.05
N ALA A 113 6.35 5.51 5.56
CA ALA A 113 4.91 5.64 5.51
C ALA A 113 4.50 6.36 4.22
N TRP A 114 3.28 6.10 3.75
CA TRP A 114 2.70 6.78 2.60
C TRP A 114 2.76 8.30 2.74
N GLU A 115 2.30 8.81 3.86
CA GLU A 115 2.15 10.24 4.13
C GLU A 115 3.49 10.99 4.10
N THR A 116 4.56 10.36 4.62
CA THR A 116 5.90 10.95 4.65
C THR A 116 6.65 10.75 3.33
N GLY A 117 6.32 9.71 2.56
CA GLY A 117 6.94 9.42 1.28
C GLY A 117 6.35 10.20 0.11
N THR A 118 5.03 10.45 0.10
CA THR A 118 4.31 11.06 -1.04
C THR A 118 4.14 12.57 -0.96
N LYS A 119 4.36 13.18 0.21
CA LYS A 119 4.05 14.60 0.46
C LYS A 119 2.55 14.93 0.35
N GLU A 120 1.68 13.94 0.35
CA GLU A 120 0.23 14.13 0.21
C GLU A 120 -0.36 14.86 1.42
N ASN A 121 0.15 14.59 2.62
CA ASN A 121 -0.25 15.28 3.83
C ASN A 121 0.71 16.45 4.14
N ILE A 122 0.24 17.68 3.94
CA ILE A 122 1.02 18.90 4.15
C ILE A 122 1.40 19.16 5.62
N HIS A 123 0.75 18.49 6.57
CA HIS A 123 1.03 18.63 8.00
C HIS A 123 2.13 17.68 8.49
N LEU A 124 2.59 16.77 7.65
CA LEU A 124 3.66 15.83 7.97
C LEU A 124 4.95 16.17 7.19
N PRO A 125 6.12 15.90 7.76
CA PRO A 125 7.38 16.12 7.07
C PRO A 125 7.49 15.19 5.85
N HIS A 126 7.97 15.71 4.73
CA HIS A 126 8.29 14.91 3.57
C HIS A 126 9.72 14.36 3.70
N LEU A 127 9.85 13.04 3.71
CA LEU A 127 11.12 12.34 3.93
C LEU A 127 11.66 11.67 2.65
N SER A 128 10.90 11.67 1.57
CA SER A 128 11.26 11.08 0.25
C SER A 128 11.71 9.61 0.33
N GLU A 129 11.20 8.85 1.30
CA GLU A 129 11.54 7.44 1.48
C GLU A 129 10.50 6.54 0.81
N ASN A 130 10.95 5.38 0.35
CA ASN A 130 10.10 4.37 -0.25
C ASN A 130 9.54 3.42 0.81
N ASN A 131 8.25 3.20 0.76
CA ASN A 131 7.55 2.29 1.68
C ASN A 131 7.12 0.97 1.03
N LEU A 132 7.25 0.84 -0.29
CA LEU A 132 6.96 -0.40 -1.03
C LEU A 132 8.08 -0.70 -2.04
N ARG A 133 8.48 -1.96 -2.10
CA ARG A 133 9.40 -2.52 -3.09
C ARG A 133 8.67 -3.57 -3.91
N ILE A 134 8.72 -3.44 -5.22
CA ILE A 134 8.06 -4.30 -6.19
C ILE A 134 9.15 -4.95 -7.03
N ILE A 135 9.19 -6.28 -7.04
CA ILE A 135 10.25 -7.06 -7.67
C ILE A 135 9.69 -7.73 -8.92
N GLY A 136 10.30 -7.46 -10.05
CA GLY A 136 9.98 -8.07 -11.33
C GLY A 136 11.17 -8.84 -11.92
N THR A 137 10.91 -9.56 -13.01
CA THR A 137 11.94 -10.38 -13.69
C THR A 137 12.98 -9.55 -14.44
N ASP A 138 12.66 -8.33 -14.82
CA ASP A 138 13.50 -7.46 -15.66
C ASP A 138 13.98 -6.22 -14.91
N GLY A 139 13.46 -5.99 -13.72
CA GLY A 139 13.81 -4.89 -12.83
C GLY A 139 12.95 -4.89 -11.59
N SER A 140 13.14 -3.90 -10.73
CA SER A 140 12.30 -3.66 -9.56
C SER A 140 11.94 -2.19 -9.47
N LEU A 141 10.80 -1.90 -8.83
CA LEU A 141 10.31 -0.55 -8.63
C LEU A 141 10.28 -0.23 -7.15
N GLU A 142 10.93 0.85 -6.76
CA GLU A 142 10.78 1.49 -5.45
C GLU A 142 9.66 2.53 -5.51
N PHE A 143 8.69 2.42 -4.62
CA PHE A 143 7.51 3.26 -4.59
C PHE A 143 7.38 3.94 -3.20
N PRO A 144 7.03 5.22 -3.12
CA PRO A 144 6.42 6.07 -4.15
C PRO A 144 7.38 6.85 -5.07
N ASN A 145 8.70 6.83 -4.86
CA ASN A 145 9.63 7.67 -5.63
C ASN A 145 9.80 7.22 -7.10
N LEU A 146 9.14 6.15 -7.53
CA LEU A 146 9.15 5.64 -8.91
C LEU A 146 10.56 5.41 -9.45
N ILE A 147 11.42 4.77 -8.64
CA ILE A 147 12.79 4.43 -9.01
C ILE A 147 12.82 3.00 -9.54
N ILE A 148 13.16 2.83 -10.82
CA ILE A 148 13.34 1.49 -11.42
C ILE A 148 14.81 1.10 -11.31
N TRP A 149 15.07 -0.07 -10.74
CA TRP A 149 16.35 -0.74 -10.79
C TRP A 149 16.34 -1.76 -11.92
N LYS A 150 17.32 -1.73 -12.80
CA LYS A 150 17.50 -2.68 -13.89
C LYS A 150 18.99 -2.94 -14.13
N TYR A 151 19.29 -4.02 -14.85
CA TYR A 151 20.66 -4.28 -15.28
C TYR A 151 21.13 -3.23 -16.30
N LYS A 152 22.35 -2.74 -16.10
CA LYS A 152 22.94 -1.65 -16.90
C LYS A 152 23.23 -2.05 -18.34
N ILE A 153 23.77 -3.23 -18.55
CA ILE A 153 24.15 -3.77 -19.88
C ILE A 153 24.04 -5.30 -19.90
N GLY A 154 23.64 -5.87 -21.04
CA GLY A 154 24.03 -7.21 -21.43
C GLY A 154 23.32 -8.39 -20.78
N GLY A 155 22.09 -8.19 -20.30
CA GLY A 155 21.26 -9.31 -19.90
C GLY A 155 21.17 -9.56 -18.39
N LYS A 156 20.22 -10.41 -18.04
CA LYS A 156 19.80 -10.71 -16.68
C LYS A 156 20.79 -11.64 -15.98
N ASN A 157 21.86 -11.08 -15.45
CA ASN A 157 22.87 -11.85 -14.73
C ASN A 157 23.15 -11.19 -13.37
N TRP A 158 23.01 -11.95 -12.30
CA TRP A 158 23.24 -11.49 -10.92
C TRP A 158 24.65 -10.94 -10.65
N LYS A 159 25.60 -11.14 -11.56
CA LYS A 159 26.96 -10.57 -11.55
C LYS A 159 27.04 -9.19 -12.22
N ASN A 160 26.00 -8.77 -12.95
CA ASN A 160 26.00 -7.50 -13.66
C ASN A 160 25.58 -6.36 -12.71
N GLU A 161 26.09 -5.17 -12.98
CA GLU A 161 25.73 -3.96 -12.24
C GLU A 161 24.25 -3.59 -12.51
N LEU A 162 23.60 -3.11 -11.47
CA LEU A 162 22.29 -2.47 -11.53
C LEU A 162 22.44 -0.96 -11.64
N GLU A 163 21.54 -0.33 -12.37
CA GLU A 163 21.40 1.12 -12.44
C GLU A 163 20.02 1.56 -11.96
N LYS A 164 19.91 2.80 -11.51
CA LYS A 164 18.67 3.48 -11.16
C LYS A 164 18.16 4.28 -12.35
N VAL A 165 16.87 4.12 -12.65
CA VAL A 165 16.15 4.98 -13.59
C VAL A 165 15.05 5.68 -12.82
N TYR A 166 15.09 6.99 -12.77
CA TYR A 166 14.07 7.81 -12.12
C TYR A 166 12.96 8.11 -13.11
N ILE A 167 11.72 7.81 -12.74
CA ILE A 167 10.56 8.09 -13.58
C ILE A 167 9.90 9.37 -13.10
N GLU A 168 9.83 10.34 -13.97
CA GLU A 168 9.13 11.59 -13.69
C GLU A 168 7.62 11.36 -13.63
N CYS A 169 6.98 12.04 -12.69
CA CYS A 169 5.55 12.04 -12.53
C CYS A 169 5.08 13.46 -12.20
N GLU A 170 4.10 13.94 -12.95
CA GLU A 170 3.46 15.23 -12.65
C GLU A 170 2.74 15.14 -11.29
N THR A 171 2.90 16.19 -10.49
CA THR A 171 2.22 16.31 -9.20
C THR A 171 0.89 17.03 -9.40
N VAL A 172 -0.20 16.31 -9.18
CA VAL A 172 -1.56 16.87 -9.14
C VAL A 172 -2.16 16.50 -7.80
N ASP A 173 -2.88 17.44 -7.19
CA ASP A 173 -3.59 17.17 -5.96
C ASP A 173 -4.64 16.06 -6.19
N PRO A 174 -4.51 14.90 -5.52
CA PRO A 174 -5.42 13.78 -5.72
C PRO A 174 -6.86 14.09 -5.28
N TYR A 175 -7.05 14.98 -4.30
CA TYR A 175 -8.39 15.40 -3.85
C TYR A 175 -9.11 16.22 -4.93
N ILE A 176 -8.39 17.12 -5.63
CA ILE A 176 -8.95 17.85 -6.77
C ILE A 176 -9.34 16.89 -7.88
N SER A 177 -8.47 15.92 -8.19
CA SER A 177 -8.75 14.90 -9.21
C SER A 177 -9.97 14.06 -8.84
N GLN A 178 -10.10 13.66 -7.58
CA GLN A 178 -11.24 12.91 -7.04
C GLN A 178 -12.54 13.70 -7.16
N ILE A 179 -12.54 14.99 -6.78
CA ILE A 179 -13.73 15.85 -6.85
C ILE A 179 -14.18 16.05 -8.32
N LYS A 180 -13.23 16.29 -9.23
CA LYS A 180 -13.53 16.40 -10.67
C LYS A 180 -14.15 15.11 -11.19
N HIS A 181 -13.58 13.97 -10.87
CA HIS A 181 -14.13 12.67 -11.26
C HIS A 181 -15.53 12.45 -10.69
N PHE A 182 -15.76 12.80 -9.41
CA PHE A 182 -17.08 12.69 -8.78
C PHE A 182 -18.12 13.57 -9.49
N ALA A 183 -17.77 14.80 -9.87
CA ALA A 183 -18.64 15.65 -10.66
C ALA A 183 -19.00 15.03 -12.02
N ASP A 184 -18.03 14.41 -12.70
CA ASP A 184 -18.27 13.72 -13.97
C ASP A 184 -19.15 12.46 -13.80
N VAL A 185 -19.04 11.75 -12.69
CA VAL A 185 -19.93 10.62 -12.32
C VAL A 185 -21.36 11.14 -12.10
N ILE A 186 -21.55 12.23 -11.35
CA ILE A 186 -22.88 12.85 -11.16
C ILE A 186 -23.50 13.24 -12.50
N CYS A 187 -22.70 13.81 -13.40
CA CYS A 187 -23.13 14.17 -14.75
C CYS A 187 -23.28 12.96 -15.70
N ARG A 188 -23.07 11.72 -15.20
CA ARG A 188 -23.15 10.47 -15.97
C ARG A 188 -22.20 10.39 -17.17
N LYS A 189 -21.10 11.13 -17.15
CA LYS A 189 -20.08 11.11 -18.21
C LYS A 189 -19.15 9.90 -18.08
N VAL A 190 -18.89 9.47 -16.85
CA VAL A 190 -18.01 8.35 -16.54
C VAL A 190 -18.60 7.47 -15.44
N LYS A 191 -18.13 6.22 -15.34
CA LYS A 191 -18.42 5.34 -14.19
C LYS A 191 -17.46 5.65 -13.04
N PRO A 192 -17.87 5.43 -11.76
CA PRO A 192 -16.98 5.61 -10.63
C PRO A 192 -15.79 4.61 -10.71
N ILE A 193 -14.57 5.12 -10.51
CA ILE A 193 -13.35 4.29 -10.42
C ILE A 193 -13.34 3.48 -9.13
N THR A 194 -13.90 4.05 -8.06
CA THR A 194 -14.07 3.38 -6.77
C THR A 194 -15.56 3.44 -6.42
N ASP A 195 -16.24 2.33 -6.58
CA ASP A 195 -17.66 2.18 -6.23
C ASP A 195 -17.83 1.48 -4.87
N ALA A 196 -19.07 1.21 -4.50
CA ALA A 196 -19.39 0.52 -3.24
C ALA A 196 -18.86 -0.93 -3.19
N LEU A 197 -18.72 -1.60 -4.34
CA LEU A 197 -18.18 -2.96 -4.42
C LEU A 197 -16.68 -2.97 -4.13
N GLU A 198 -15.96 -1.99 -4.65
CA GLU A 198 -14.54 -1.79 -4.37
C GLU A 198 -14.30 -1.52 -2.88
N GLY A 199 -15.08 -0.61 -2.29
CA GLY A 199 -15.00 -0.33 -0.85
C GLY A 199 -15.33 -1.57 0.02
N LYS A 200 -16.36 -2.33 -0.36
CA LYS A 200 -16.72 -3.58 0.31
C LYS A 200 -15.59 -4.60 0.24
N GLN A 201 -14.94 -4.74 -0.91
CA GLN A 201 -13.85 -5.70 -1.09
C GLN A 201 -12.62 -5.30 -0.27
N ASN A 202 -12.25 -4.03 -0.24
CA ASN A 202 -11.16 -3.53 0.61
C ASN A 202 -11.42 -3.82 2.09
N LEU A 203 -12.64 -3.54 2.56
CA LEU A 203 -13.03 -3.82 3.94
C LEU A 203 -13.02 -5.32 4.23
N LYS A 204 -13.51 -6.16 3.31
CA LYS A 204 -13.49 -7.62 3.45
C LYS A 204 -12.06 -8.12 3.67
N ILE A 205 -11.09 -7.64 2.87
CA ILE A 205 -9.68 -8.02 3.00
C ILE A 205 -9.12 -7.57 4.35
N ALA A 206 -9.37 -6.31 4.75
CA ALA A 206 -8.90 -5.78 6.04
C ALA A 206 -9.44 -6.59 7.23
N LEU A 207 -10.72 -6.96 7.21
CA LEU A 207 -11.33 -7.81 8.23
C LEU A 207 -10.77 -9.24 8.21
N SER A 208 -10.50 -9.80 7.03
CA SER A 208 -9.87 -11.12 6.88
C SER A 208 -8.45 -11.16 7.42
N ILE A 209 -7.69 -10.06 7.31
CA ILE A 209 -6.37 -9.92 7.93
C ILE A 209 -6.47 -10.00 9.46
N LEU A 210 -7.41 -9.27 10.05
CA LEU A 210 -7.64 -9.32 11.50
C LEU A 210 -8.14 -10.71 11.94
N GLU A 211 -9.00 -11.34 11.17
CA GLU A 211 -9.46 -12.72 11.42
C GLU A 211 -8.28 -13.70 11.39
N SER A 212 -7.42 -13.60 10.36
CA SER A 212 -6.24 -14.44 10.21
C SER A 212 -5.30 -14.32 11.42
N SER A 213 -5.02 -13.10 11.87
CA SER A 213 -4.15 -12.86 13.02
C SER A 213 -4.73 -13.41 14.33
N LYS A 214 -6.07 -13.34 14.49
CA LYS A 214 -6.77 -13.85 15.68
C LYS A 214 -6.84 -15.37 15.70
N LYS A 215 -7.05 -16.00 14.54
CA LYS A 215 -7.20 -17.46 14.41
C LYS A 215 -5.88 -18.19 14.12
N ASN A 216 -4.80 -17.47 13.85
CA ASN A 216 -3.51 -18.03 13.41
C ASN A 216 -3.65 -18.99 12.22
N CYS A 217 -4.42 -18.59 11.21
CA CYS A 217 -4.67 -19.40 10.01
C CYS A 217 -4.70 -18.54 8.74
N ILE A 218 -4.55 -19.21 7.59
CA ILE A 218 -4.80 -18.57 6.29
C ILE A 218 -6.30 -18.34 6.14
N VAL A 219 -6.67 -17.14 5.70
CA VAL A 219 -8.05 -16.78 5.37
C VAL A 219 -8.17 -16.54 3.86
N LYS A 220 -9.13 -17.20 3.21
CA LYS A 220 -9.51 -16.97 1.81
C LYS A 220 -10.49 -15.80 1.72
N ILE A 221 -10.30 -14.95 0.72
CA ILE A 221 -11.10 -13.76 0.51
C ILE A 221 -12.39 -14.08 -0.28
#